data_3ef6302e200a2fc216adbcc110bbada5
#
_entry.id   3ef6302e200a2fc216adbcc110bbada5
#
_cell.length_a   1.000
_cell.length_b   1.000
_cell.length_c   1.000
_cell.angle_alpha   90.00
_cell.angle_beta   90.00
_cell.angle_gamma   90.00
#
_symmetry.space_group_name_H-M   'P 1'
#
loop_
_entity.id
_entity.type
_entity.pdbx_description
1 polymer ?
#
loop_
_entity_poly.entity_id
_entity_poly.type
_entity_poly.pdbx_seq_one_letter_code
_entity_poly.pdbx_strand_id
1 'polypeptide(L)'
;MEFSELLLKRRSVRQYTGNGIPAEHIRQILEAGLRAPNACNAQLWHLYVLVGKDKVDGLIPAVCRQEWIRKTAFVVVITENASPLNERFGEAKGNLFVAEDAGAAAENMSLMAAELGYASCFVGAFDEDRCRDYIGAKPEERPALMLPVGVPAADGPLRDRKSFEKTVTFLGDLPEADAGPEARKDGPFRLERQYLPGAVFDDVGLPKATVNNANLEGARFTDINLKSGFFGGMTFEGSFFGSSDMKDSTFEDVDLSGTHFVRVDFTDAVFEDCRGME
;
A
#
# COMPACT_ATOMS: atom_id res chain seq x y z
N MET A 1 6.22 5.27 0.71
CA MET A 1 6.30 3.80 0.90
C MET A 1 5.61 3.13 -0.27
N GLU A 2 6.12 1.98 -0.75
CA GLU A 2 5.42 1.23 -1.78
C GLU A 2 4.09 0.66 -1.24
N PHE A 3 3.06 0.61 -2.09
CA PHE A 3 1.72 0.20 -1.65
C PHE A 3 1.69 -1.23 -1.10
N SER A 4 2.46 -2.14 -1.68
CA SER A 4 2.61 -3.52 -1.19
C SER A 4 3.19 -3.59 0.23
N GLU A 5 4.17 -2.76 0.54
CA GLU A 5 4.75 -2.65 1.89
C GLU A 5 3.74 -2.06 2.88
N LEU A 6 2.96 -1.07 2.45
CA LEU A 6 1.92 -0.45 3.26
C LEU A 6 0.86 -1.47 3.70
N LEU A 7 0.43 -2.35 2.79
CA LEU A 7 -0.51 -3.45 3.09
C LEU A 7 0.04 -4.41 4.17
N LEU A 8 1.36 -4.66 4.17
CA LEU A 8 2.02 -5.49 5.18
C LEU A 8 2.23 -4.74 6.51
N LYS A 9 2.46 -3.43 6.46
CA LYS A 9 2.70 -2.60 7.63
C LYS A 9 1.42 -2.32 8.42
N ARG A 10 0.30 -2.08 7.74
CA ARG A 10 -0.98 -1.80 8.40
C ARG A 10 -1.43 -2.98 9.27
N ARG A 11 -1.61 -2.73 10.54
CA ARG A 11 -2.00 -3.73 11.55
C ARG A 11 -3.05 -3.18 12.51
N SER A 12 -3.81 -4.07 13.14
CA SER A 12 -4.73 -3.70 14.23
C SER A 12 -3.97 -3.51 15.53
N VAL A 13 -3.67 -2.25 15.87
CA VAL A 13 -2.92 -1.88 17.07
C VAL A 13 -3.88 -1.49 18.19
N ARG A 14 -3.59 -1.89 19.42
CA ARG A 14 -4.35 -1.57 20.64
C ARG A 14 -3.48 -1.01 21.77
N GLN A 15 -2.26 -0.60 21.46
CA GLN A 15 -1.33 0.02 22.40
C GLN A 15 -0.83 1.34 21.80
N TYR A 16 -1.20 2.43 22.44
CA TYR A 16 -0.92 3.79 21.99
C TYR A 16 -0.20 4.59 23.07
N THR A 17 0.55 5.61 22.66
CA THR A 17 1.32 6.47 23.58
C THR A 17 0.45 7.48 24.31
N GLY A 18 -0.70 7.85 23.75
CA GLY A 18 -1.52 8.98 24.20
C GLY A 18 -1.13 10.31 23.58
N ASN A 19 -0.11 10.36 22.70
CA ASN A 19 0.30 11.57 22.02
C ASN A 19 -0.74 11.99 20.97
N GLY A 20 -0.86 13.31 20.77
CA GLY A 20 -1.70 13.90 19.73
C GLY A 20 -1.12 13.68 18.32
N ILE A 21 -1.94 13.95 17.32
CA ILE A 21 -1.60 13.92 15.90
C ILE A 21 -1.87 15.33 15.33
N PRO A 22 -0.99 15.87 14.45
CA PRO A 22 -1.23 17.13 13.78
C PRO A 22 -2.57 17.18 13.04
N ALA A 23 -3.25 18.31 13.10
CA ALA A 23 -4.56 18.48 12.46
C ALA A 23 -4.54 18.21 10.95
N GLU A 24 -3.44 18.53 10.29
CA GLU A 24 -3.23 18.26 8.87
C GLU A 24 -3.23 16.74 8.57
N HIS A 25 -2.57 15.94 9.40
CA HIS A 25 -2.57 14.50 9.25
C HIS A 25 -3.96 13.88 9.54
N ILE A 26 -4.69 14.43 10.53
CA ILE A 26 -6.07 14.02 10.77
C ILE A 26 -6.91 14.26 9.51
N ARG A 27 -6.78 15.45 8.90
CA ARG A 27 -7.47 15.80 7.66
C ARG A 27 -7.14 14.84 6.53
N GLN A 28 -5.86 14.55 6.28
CA GLN A 28 -5.42 13.61 5.23
C GLN A 28 -6.01 12.21 5.42
N ILE A 29 -6.05 11.73 6.67
CA ILE A 29 -6.66 10.44 7.00
C ILE A 29 -8.16 10.43 6.67
N LEU A 30 -8.89 11.48 7.05
CA LEU A 30 -10.32 11.58 6.77
C LEU A 30 -10.61 11.70 5.27
N GLU A 31 -9.84 12.51 4.54
CA GLU A 31 -9.97 12.67 3.09
C GLU A 31 -9.72 11.36 2.34
N ALA A 32 -8.81 10.51 2.81
CA ALA A 32 -8.62 9.18 2.25
C ALA A 32 -9.88 8.32 2.39
N GLY A 33 -10.57 8.39 3.53
CA GLY A 33 -11.86 7.71 3.73
C GLY A 33 -12.93 8.18 2.76
N LEU A 34 -13.03 9.49 2.54
CA LEU A 34 -14.03 10.07 1.64
C LEU A 34 -13.81 9.70 0.15
N ARG A 35 -12.64 9.15 -0.20
CA ARG A 35 -12.33 8.66 -1.55
C ARG A 35 -12.68 7.18 -1.76
N ALA A 36 -13.25 6.52 -0.76
CA ALA A 36 -13.65 5.12 -0.90
C ALA A 36 -14.77 4.94 -1.95
N PRO A 37 -14.76 3.85 -2.70
CA PRO A 37 -15.89 3.49 -3.54
C PRO A 37 -17.11 3.23 -2.64
N ASN A 38 -18.30 3.47 -3.19
CA ASN A 38 -19.54 3.26 -2.47
C ASN A 38 -20.71 2.95 -3.43
N ALA A 39 -21.72 2.29 -2.91
CA ALA A 39 -22.87 1.87 -3.66
C ALA A 39 -23.58 3.06 -4.35
N CYS A 40 -23.70 3.00 -5.66
CA CYS A 40 -24.35 4.03 -6.51
C CYS A 40 -23.73 5.43 -6.37
N ASN A 41 -22.54 5.57 -5.84
CA ASN A 41 -21.95 6.86 -5.44
C ASN A 41 -22.87 7.68 -4.51
N ALA A 42 -23.64 6.99 -3.68
CA ALA A 42 -24.66 7.61 -2.83
C ALA A 42 -24.06 8.30 -1.59
N GLN A 43 -22.84 7.91 -1.17
CA GLN A 43 -22.08 8.52 -0.07
C GLN A 43 -22.91 8.64 1.23
N LEU A 44 -23.53 7.55 1.63
CA LEU A 44 -24.51 7.49 2.72
C LEU A 44 -23.87 7.30 4.12
N TRP A 45 -22.56 7.49 4.22
CA TRP A 45 -21.86 7.58 5.50
C TRP A 45 -21.77 9.01 6.01
N HIS A 46 -21.62 9.16 7.32
CA HIS A 46 -21.18 10.39 7.95
C HIS A 46 -20.05 10.07 8.94
N LEU A 47 -19.05 10.95 9.02
CA LEU A 47 -17.88 10.75 9.88
C LEU A 47 -17.95 11.69 11.09
N TYR A 48 -18.21 11.15 12.27
CA TYR A 48 -18.12 11.85 13.54
C TYR A 48 -16.72 11.69 14.10
N VAL A 49 -15.98 12.79 14.24
CA VAL A 49 -14.57 12.76 14.64
C VAL A 49 -14.39 13.30 16.04
N LEU A 50 -14.04 12.43 16.98
CA LEU A 50 -13.81 12.75 18.37
C LEU A 50 -12.32 13.04 18.58
N VAL A 51 -11.96 14.30 18.69
CA VAL A 51 -10.58 14.76 18.89
C VAL A 51 -10.42 15.27 20.32
N GLY A 52 -9.32 14.86 20.94
CA GLY A 52 -8.99 15.23 22.31
C GLY A 52 -9.51 14.27 23.37
N LYS A 53 -8.76 14.24 24.48
CA LYS A 53 -8.95 13.25 25.54
C LYS A 53 -10.39 13.21 26.09
N ASP A 54 -10.97 14.36 26.38
CA ASP A 54 -12.32 14.44 26.99
C ASP A 54 -13.40 13.85 26.07
N LYS A 55 -13.27 14.08 24.75
CA LYS A 55 -14.20 13.53 23.75
C LYS A 55 -14.06 12.03 23.61
N VAL A 56 -12.83 11.54 23.59
CA VAL A 56 -12.55 10.10 23.52
C VAL A 56 -12.97 9.39 24.82
N ASP A 57 -12.71 9.96 25.98
CA ASP A 57 -13.10 9.40 27.28
C ASP A 57 -14.62 9.32 27.43
N GLY A 58 -15.37 10.28 26.91
CA GLY A 58 -16.83 10.27 26.91
C GLY A 58 -17.44 9.14 26.06
N LEU A 59 -16.71 8.64 25.07
CA LEU A 59 -17.14 7.50 24.26
C LEU A 59 -17.00 6.14 24.98
N ILE A 60 -16.14 6.04 26.00
CA ILE A 60 -15.80 4.76 26.64
C ILE A 60 -17.02 3.98 27.19
N PRO A 61 -18.06 4.61 27.75
CA PRO A 61 -19.26 3.90 28.18
C PRO A 61 -19.99 3.11 27.06
N ALA A 62 -19.79 3.51 25.79
CA ALA A 62 -20.35 2.83 24.64
C ALA A 62 -19.46 1.66 24.13
N VAL A 63 -18.18 1.64 24.48
CA VAL A 63 -17.25 0.62 23.96
C VAL A 63 -17.10 -0.57 24.91
N CYS A 64 -17.42 -1.76 24.43
CA CYS A 64 -17.39 -2.99 25.22
C CYS A 64 -15.94 -3.39 25.57
N ARG A 65 -15.52 -3.13 26.82
CA ARG A 65 -14.20 -3.57 27.36
C ARG A 65 -12.99 -3.13 26.55
N GLN A 66 -13.06 -2.00 25.84
CA GLN A 66 -12.00 -1.51 24.98
C GLN A 66 -11.37 -0.22 25.53
N GLU A 67 -10.97 -0.24 26.80
CA GLU A 67 -10.38 0.89 27.53
C GLU A 67 -9.09 1.45 26.88
N TRP A 68 -8.40 0.66 26.04
CA TRP A 68 -7.21 1.08 25.32
C TRP A 68 -7.49 2.27 24.37
N ILE A 69 -8.74 2.48 23.95
CA ILE A 69 -9.16 3.61 23.11
C ILE A 69 -8.83 4.95 23.77
N ARG A 70 -8.83 5.06 25.10
CA ARG A 70 -8.46 6.28 25.84
C ARG A 70 -7.10 6.86 25.48
N LYS A 71 -6.21 6.04 24.93
CA LYS A 71 -4.84 6.45 24.56
C LYS A 71 -4.69 6.75 23.08
N THR A 72 -5.76 6.76 22.31
CA THR A 72 -5.73 7.19 20.92
C THR A 72 -5.77 8.69 20.80
N ALA A 73 -5.28 9.25 19.69
CA ALA A 73 -5.28 10.69 19.45
C ALA A 73 -6.69 11.19 19.07
N PHE A 74 -7.41 10.36 18.31
CA PHE A 74 -8.81 10.64 17.94
C PHE A 74 -9.52 9.32 17.60
N VAL A 75 -10.85 9.38 17.53
CA VAL A 75 -11.71 8.28 17.08
C VAL A 75 -12.62 8.81 15.98
N VAL A 76 -12.68 8.08 14.87
CA VAL A 76 -13.73 8.28 13.86
C VAL A 76 -14.86 7.30 14.14
N VAL A 77 -16.06 7.79 14.33
CA VAL A 77 -17.27 6.96 14.29
C VAL A 77 -17.90 7.15 12.92
N ILE A 78 -17.99 6.07 12.19
CA ILE A 78 -18.63 6.04 10.87
C ILE A 78 -20.08 5.65 11.10
N THR A 79 -21.00 6.55 10.76
CA THR A 79 -22.44 6.24 10.73
C THR A 79 -22.89 6.03 9.30
N GLU A 80 -23.99 5.36 9.11
CA GLU A 80 -24.58 5.05 7.82
C GLU A 80 -26.09 5.28 7.84
N ASN A 81 -26.65 5.72 6.69
CA ASN A 81 -28.09 5.79 6.47
C ASN A 81 -28.46 4.87 5.31
N ALA A 82 -29.00 3.69 5.62
CA ALA A 82 -29.37 2.70 4.60
C ALA A 82 -30.67 3.01 3.86
N SER A 83 -31.51 3.94 4.33
CA SER A 83 -32.87 4.15 3.83
C SER A 83 -32.94 4.32 2.30
N PRO A 84 -32.10 5.14 1.63
CA PRO A 84 -32.19 5.31 0.19
C PRO A 84 -31.84 4.05 -0.61
N LEU A 85 -30.94 3.21 -0.10
CA LEU A 85 -30.59 1.93 -0.75
C LEU A 85 -31.62 0.84 -0.42
N ASN A 86 -32.21 0.86 0.79
CA ASN A 86 -33.30 -0.04 1.17
C ASN A 86 -34.53 0.15 0.29
N GLU A 87 -34.90 1.38 -0.02
CA GLU A 87 -35.99 1.69 -0.94
C GLU A 87 -35.72 1.15 -2.34
N ARG A 88 -34.48 1.20 -2.79
CA ARG A 88 -34.10 0.79 -4.16
C ARG A 88 -33.85 -0.71 -4.31
N PHE A 89 -33.25 -1.35 -3.32
CA PHE A 89 -32.72 -2.72 -3.43
C PHE A 89 -33.33 -3.69 -2.41
N GLY A 90 -34.18 -3.21 -1.51
CA GLY A 90 -34.69 -3.96 -0.37
C GLY A 90 -33.77 -3.89 0.84
N GLU A 91 -34.35 -4.04 2.03
CA GLU A 91 -33.70 -3.82 3.32
C GLU A 91 -32.41 -4.63 3.51
N ALA A 92 -32.43 -5.92 3.18
CA ALA A 92 -31.27 -6.79 3.35
C ALA A 92 -30.06 -6.35 2.50
N LYS A 93 -30.28 -5.93 1.26
CA LYS A 93 -29.20 -5.48 0.37
C LYS A 93 -28.76 -4.07 0.66
N GLY A 94 -29.67 -3.15 0.94
CA GLY A 94 -29.31 -1.78 1.27
C GLY A 94 -28.46 -1.69 2.52
N ASN A 95 -28.82 -2.44 3.58
CA ASN A 95 -28.02 -2.53 4.79
C ASN A 95 -26.63 -3.15 4.55
N LEU A 96 -26.53 -4.15 3.67
CA LEU A 96 -25.24 -4.74 3.31
C LEU A 96 -24.35 -3.72 2.57
N PHE A 97 -24.88 -3.02 1.58
CA PHE A 97 -24.13 -2.07 0.80
C PHE A 97 -23.54 -0.93 1.63
N VAL A 98 -24.31 -0.34 2.55
CA VAL A 98 -23.76 0.73 3.41
C VAL A 98 -22.72 0.20 4.39
N ALA A 99 -22.84 -1.05 4.85
CA ALA A 99 -21.84 -1.67 5.72
C ALA A 99 -20.53 -1.95 4.94
N GLU A 100 -20.61 -2.40 3.68
CA GLU A 100 -19.46 -2.55 2.77
C GLU A 100 -18.78 -1.19 2.51
N ASP A 101 -19.58 -0.15 2.23
CA ASP A 101 -19.12 1.21 2.03
C ASP A 101 -18.36 1.75 3.24
N ALA A 102 -18.90 1.59 4.45
CA ALA A 102 -18.26 2.00 5.70
C ALA A 102 -16.93 1.26 5.93
N GLY A 103 -16.88 -0.04 5.60
CA GLY A 103 -15.66 -0.84 5.65
C GLY A 103 -14.59 -0.33 4.70
N ALA A 104 -14.96 0.01 3.46
CA ALA A 104 -14.05 0.56 2.46
C ALA A 104 -13.48 1.93 2.90
N ALA A 105 -14.33 2.81 3.43
CA ALA A 105 -13.90 4.11 3.96
C ALA A 105 -12.92 3.95 5.15
N ALA A 106 -13.22 3.03 6.05
CA ALA A 106 -12.37 2.75 7.21
C ALA A 106 -11.00 2.18 6.80
N GLU A 107 -10.94 1.29 5.80
CA GLU A 107 -9.66 0.75 5.33
C GLU A 107 -8.81 1.82 4.65
N ASN A 108 -9.37 2.68 3.81
CA ASN A 108 -8.63 3.80 3.24
C ASN A 108 -8.03 4.71 4.32
N MET A 109 -8.80 5.04 5.37
CA MET A 109 -8.31 5.81 6.52
C MET A 109 -7.21 5.05 7.28
N SER A 110 -7.36 3.74 7.45
CA SER A 110 -6.40 2.89 8.14
C SER A 110 -5.07 2.81 7.39
N LEU A 111 -5.11 2.70 6.07
CA LEU A 111 -3.92 2.72 5.21
C LEU A 111 -3.23 4.08 5.24
N MET A 112 -3.98 5.17 5.11
CA MET A 112 -3.40 6.52 5.21
C MET A 112 -2.78 6.79 6.59
N ALA A 113 -3.41 6.33 7.67
CA ALA A 113 -2.82 6.41 9.00
C ALA A 113 -1.49 5.65 9.09
N ALA A 114 -1.40 4.45 8.51
CA ALA A 114 -0.18 3.65 8.47
C ALA A 114 0.92 4.29 7.61
N GLU A 115 0.57 4.91 6.48
CA GLU A 115 1.50 5.67 5.63
C GLU A 115 2.12 6.84 6.40
N LEU A 116 1.32 7.55 7.17
CA LEU A 116 1.76 8.68 8.01
C LEU A 116 2.47 8.24 9.31
N GLY A 117 2.67 6.95 9.54
CA GLY A 117 3.36 6.40 10.72
C GLY A 117 2.47 6.26 11.97
N TYR A 118 1.17 6.35 11.81
CA TYR A 118 0.18 6.10 12.87
C TYR A 118 -0.37 4.69 12.78
N ALA A 119 -1.15 4.33 13.79
CA ALA A 119 -1.81 3.04 13.82
C ALA A 119 -3.30 3.19 14.11
N SER A 120 -4.07 2.19 13.70
CA SER A 120 -5.50 2.14 13.89
C SER A 120 -5.98 0.72 14.25
N CYS A 121 -7.23 0.62 14.64
CA CYS A 121 -7.89 -0.67 14.84
C CYS A 121 -9.38 -0.51 14.59
N PHE A 122 -9.97 -1.41 13.79
CA PHE A 122 -11.41 -1.48 13.61
C PHE A 122 -12.08 -1.96 14.90
N VAL A 123 -13.12 -1.26 15.31
CA VAL A 123 -13.96 -1.59 16.47
C VAL A 123 -15.41 -1.67 16.01
N GLY A 124 -15.92 -2.91 15.93
CA GLY A 124 -17.33 -3.19 15.63
C GLY A 124 -18.12 -3.65 16.85
N ALA A 125 -17.47 -3.95 17.99
CA ALA A 125 -18.13 -4.38 19.21
C ALA A 125 -18.32 -3.20 20.17
N PHE A 126 -19.45 -2.51 20.05
CA PHE A 126 -19.86 -1.40 20.90
C PHE A 126 -21.38 -1.32 21.01
N ASP A 127 -21.89 -0.52 21.94
CA ASP A 127 -23.31 -0.22 22.12
C ASP A 127 -23.68 0.90 21.13
N GLU A 128 -24.40 0.55 20.07
CA GLU A 128 -24.76 1.49 18.98
C GLU A 128 -25.64 2.64 19.50
N ASP A 129 -26.58 2.37 20.41
CA ASP A 129 -27.49 3.38 20.94
C ASP A 129 -26.74 4.39 21.80
N ARG A 130 -25.94 3.91 22.74
CA ARG A 130 -25.09 4.81 23.56
C ARG A 130 -24.11 5.61 22.72
N CYS A 131 -23.56 4.99 21.69
CA CYS A 131 -22.65 5.67 20.78
C CYS A 131 -23.39 6.77 20.03
N ARG A 132 -24.55 6.47 19.43
CA ARG A 132 -25.39 7.42 18.72
C ARG A 132 -25.76 8.61 19.59
N ASP A 133 -26.23 8.36 20.80
CA ASP A 133 -26.62 9.40 21.78
C ASP A 133 -25.42 10.28 22.13
N TYR A 134 -24.25 9.68 22.35
CA TYR A 134 -23.05 10.44 22.72
C TYR A 134 -22.54 11.34 21.59
N ILE A 135 -22.53 10.87 20.35
CA ILE A 135 -22.07 11.68 19.20
C ILE A 135 -23.15 12.64 18.67
N GLY A 136 -24.40 12.51 19.14
CA GLY A 136 -25.53 13.30 18.67
C GLY A 136 -25.88 13.02 17.20
N ALA A 137 -25.74 11.77 16.76
CA ALA A 137 -26.09 11.39 15.39
C ALA A 137 -27.62 11.41 15.20
N LYS A 138 -28.05 11.62 13.96
CA LYS A 138 -29.46 11.66 13.61
C LYS A 138 -30.12 10.28 13.80
N PRO A 139 -31.45 10.25 14.00
CA PRO A 139 -32.16 8.98 14.20
C PRO A 139 -31.98 7.97 13.05
N GLU A 140 -31.86 8.44 11.82
CA GLU A 140 -31.63 7.63 10.63
C GLU A 140 -30.17 7.21 10.43
N GLU A 141 -29.24 7.75 11.20
CA GLU A 141 -27.82 7.42 11.14
C GLU A 141 -27.45 6.34 12.17
N ARG A 142 -27.11 5.16 11.70
CA ARG A 142 -26.67 4.04 12.54
C ARG A 142 -25.15 4.06 12.69
N PRO A 143 -24.57 4.10 13.90
CA PRO A 143 -23.14 3.89 14.07
C PRO A 143 -22.75 2.47 13.61
N ALA A 144 -21.95 2.38 12.54
CA ALA A 144 -21.57 1.10 11.94
C ALA A 144 -20.20 0.60 12.42
N LEU A 145 -19.25 1.52 12.56
CA LEU A 145 -17.86 1.19 12.84
C LEU A 145 -17.17 2.34 13.54
N MET A 146 -16.27 2.03 14.48
CA MET A 146 -15.33 2.99 15.03
C MET A 146 -13.92 2.70 14.53
N LEU A 147 -13.17 3.75 14.20
CA LEU A 147 -11.75 3.70 13.85
C LEU A 147 -10.96 4.60 14.81
N PRO A 148 -10.51 4.08 15.95
CA PRO A 148 -9.52 4.74 16.80
C PRO A 148 -8.18 4.84 16.07
N VAL A 149 -7.56 6.02 16.11
CA VAL A 149 -6.26 6.30 15.49
C VAL A 149 -5.35 6.97 16.50
N GLY A 150 -4.08 6.59 16.51
CA GLY A 150 -3.10 7.15 17.44
C GLY A 150 -1.67 6.82 17.11
N VAL A 151 -0.74 7.40 17.87
CA VAL A 151 0.68 7.07 17.81
C VAL A 151 0.90 5.73 18.48
N PRO A 152 1.38 4.69 17.78
CA PRO A 152 1.58 3.38 18.37
C PRO A 152 2.67 3.41 19.44
N ALA A 153 2.43 2.74 20.57
CA ALA A 153 3.43 2.52 21.62
C ALA A 153 4.30 1.29 21.32
N ALA A 154 3.78 0.37 20.53
CA ALA A 154 4.47 -0.81 20.01
C ALA A 154 3.78 -1.26 18.72
N ASP A 155 4.52 -1.98 17.89
CA ASP A 155 3.96 -2.61 16.71
C ASP A 155 2.85 -3.60 17.10
N GLY A 156 1.77 -3.59 16.34
CA GLY A 156 0.72 -4.59 16.48
C GLY A 156 1.24 -6.00 16.15
N PRO A 157 0.63 -7.06 16.70
CA PRO A 157 1.03 -8.41 16.38
C PRO A 157 0.83 -8.71 14.90
N LEU A 158 1.84 -9.31 14.28
CA LEU A 158 1.67 -9.90 12.96
C LEU A 158 0.74 -11.11 13.13
N ARG A 159 -0.34 -11.14 12.34
CA ARG A 159 -1.28 -12.25 12.33
C ARG A 159 -1.12 -13.01 11.01
N ASP A 160 -0.97 -14.32 11.11
CA ASP A 160 -0.94 -15.18 9.95
C ASP A 160 -2.22 -15.04 9.12
N ARG A 161 -2.07 -15.13 7.81
CA ARG A 161 -3.17 -15.23 6.88
C ARG A 161 -3.32 -16.69 6.46
N LYS A 162 -4.54 -17.07 6.07
CA LYS A 162 -4.72 -18.35 5.38
C LYS A 162 -3.89 -18.32 4.10
N SER A 163 -3.40 -19.49 3.68
CA SER A 163 -2.68 -19.56 2.41
C SER A 163 -3.58 -19.18 1.22
N PHE A 164 -2.96 -18.74 0.15
CA PHE A 164 -3.66 -18.33 -1.06
C PHE A 164 -4.61 -19.44 -1.57
N GLU A 165 -4.12 -20.69 -1.63
CA GLU A 165 -4.83 -21.85 -2.13
C GLU A 165 -6.06 -22.22 -1.28
N LYS A 166 -6.05 -21.87 0.01
CA LYS A 166 -7.20 -22.07 0.91
C LYS A 166 -8.27 -20.98 0.81
N THR A 167 -7.95 -19.89 0.13
CA THR A 167 -8.79 -18.68 0.14
C THR A 167 -9.26 -18.31 -1.27
N VAL A 168 -8.48 -18.67 -2.30
CA VAL A 168 -8.75 -18.32 -3.69
C VAL A 168 -9.02 -19.60 -4.50
N THR A 169 -10.08 -19.58 -5.27
CA THR A 169 -10.41 -20.64 -6.24
C THR A 169 -10.55 -20.01 -7.62
N PHE A 170 -9.77 -20.47 -8.58
CA PHE A 170 -9.90 -20.09 -9.98
C PHE A 170 -10.96 -20.95 -10.65
N LEU A 171 -11.89 -20.33 -11.36
CA LEU A 171 -12.89 -21.02 -12.17
C LEU A 171 -12.49 -20.97 -13.65
N GLY A 172 -11.29 -21.47 -13.94
CA GLY A 172 -10.66 -21.48 -15.27
C GLY A 172 -9.16 -21.50 -15.11
N ASP A 173 -8.47 -21.78 -16.20
CA ASP A 173 -7.02 -21.72 -16.22
C ASP A 173 -6.57 -20.27 -16.10
N LEU A 174 -5.59 -20.01 -15.24
CA LEU A 174 -4.91 -18.72 -15.28
C LEU A 174 -4.28 -18.58 -16.66
N PRO A 175 -4.40 -17.39 -17.29
CA PRO A 175 -3.58 -17.14 -18.46
C PRO A 175 -2.14 -17.44 -18.06
N GLU A 176 -1.45 -18.26 -18.86
CA GLU A 176 0.00 -18.33 -18.74
C GLU A 176 0.49 -16.90 -18.66
N ALA A 177 1.31 -16.59 -17.65
CA ALA A 177 1.80 -15.25 -17.48
C ALA A 177 2.34 -14.78 -18.84
N ASP A 178 1.60 -13.93 -19.51
CA ASP A 178 2.23 -13.07 -20.49
C ASP A 178 3.28 -12.32 -19.68
N ALA A 179 4.55 -12.70 -19.92
CA ALA A 179 5.67 -12.20 -19.18
C ALA A 179 5.59 -10.68 -19.17
N GLY A 180 5.16 -10.10 -18.06
CA GLY A 180 4.97 -8.69 -17.74
C GLY A 180 4.57 -7.75 -18.87
N PRO A 181 4.42 -6.43 -18.74
CA PRO A 181 3.96 -5.58 -19.82
C PRO A 181 4.77 -5.88 -21.08
N GLU A 182 4.18 -6.78 -21.90
CA GLU A 182 4.72 -7.39 -23.12
C GLU A 182 6.26 -7.52 -23.19
N ALA A 183 6.85 -8.53 -22.56
CA ALA A 183 7.92 -9.24 -23.23
C ALA A 183 7.28 -9.83 -24.48
N ARG A 184 7.28 -9.05 -25.57
CA ARG A 184 6.78 -9.47 -26.88
C ARG A 184 7.40 -10.82 -27.17
N LYS A 185 6.58 -11.82 -27.49
CA LYS A 185 7.01 -13.22 -27.75
C LYS A 185 8.13 -13.36 -28.81
N ASP A 186 8.53 -12.29 -29.49
CA ASP A 186 9.47 -12.31 -30.61
C ASP A 186 10.47 -11.13 -30.66
N GLY A 187 10.86 -10.55 -29.51
CA GLY A 187 11.86 -9.47 -29.53
C GLY A 187 12.62 -9.32 -28.20
N PRO A 188 13.86 -8.78 -28.25
CA PRO A 188 14.63 -8.54 -27.04
C PRO A 188 13.91 -7.52 -26.16
N PHE A 189 14.03 -7.68 -24.82
CA PHE A 189 13.58 -6.69 -23.85
C PHE A 189 14.11 -5.30 -24.19
N ARG A 190 13.24 -4.30 -24.18
CA ARG A 190 13.63 -2.89 -24.44
C ARG A 190 13.12 -1.99 -23.35
N LEU A 191 14.04 -1.20 -22.77
CA LEU A 191 13.75 -0.14 -21.83
C LEU A 191 14.26 1.18 -22.42
N GLU A 192 13.39 2.12 -22.69
CA GLU A 192 13.77 3.40 -23.30
C GLU A 192 13.19 4.56 -22.49
N ARG A 193 14.05 5.56 -22.20
CA ARG A 193 13.68 6.82 -21.51
C ARG A 193 12.95 6.62 -20.17
N GLN A 194 13.38 5.64 -19.37
CA GLN A 194 12.81 5.36 -18.06
C GLN A 194 13.67 5.98 -16.95
N TYR A 195 12.99 6.41 -15.88
CA TYR A 195 13.62 6.88 -14.65
C TYR A 195 13.25 5.91 -13.52
N LEU A 196 14.18 5.04 -13.13
CA LEU A 196 13.96 3.93 -12.20
C LEU A 196 15.10 3.85 -11.15
N PRO A 197 15.41 4.94 -10.41
CA PRO A 197 16.46 4.90 -9.40
C PRO A 197 16.09 3.94 -8.27
N GLY A 198 17.06 3.17 -7.80
CA GLY A 198 16.88 2.19 -6.74
C GLY A 198 16.05 0.95 -7.14
N ALA A 199 15.78 0.72 -8.42
CA ALA A 199 15.05 -0.47 -8.88
C ALA A 199 15.76 -1.76 -8.48
N VAL A 200 14.99 -2.81 -8.19
CA VAL A 200 15.52 -4.15 -7.85
C VAL A 200 15.12 -5.14 -8.94
N PHE A 201 16.15 -5.81 -9.49
CA PHE A 201 16.01 -6.90 -10.45
C PHE A 201 16.67 -8.15 -9.82
N ASP A 202 15.89 -9.16 -9.54
CA ASP A 202 16.35 -10.38 -8.87
C ASP A 202 15.82 -11.61 -9.61
N ASP A 203 16.72 -12.57 -9.90
CA ASP A 203 16.43 -13.81 -10.64
C ASP A 203 15.70 -13.57 -12.00
N VAL A 204 16.22 -12.63 -12.79
CA VAL A 204 15.61 -12.25 -14.07
C VAL A 204 16.52 -12.58 -15.25
N GLY A 205 15.98 -13.29 -16.23
CA GLY A 205 16.65 -13.57 -17.51
C GLY A 205 16.21 -12.60 -18.59
N LEU A 206 17.10 -11.68 -19.01
CA LEU A 206 16.87 -10.69 -20.06
C LEU A 206 17.97 -10.75 -21.14
N PRO A 207 18.25 -11.92 -21.75
CA PRO A 207 19.27 -12.01 -22.79
C PRO A 207 18.89 -11.13 -23.99
N LYS A 208 19.89 -10.46 -24.58
CA LYS A 208 19.72 -9.52 -25.69
C LYS A 208 18.84 -8.30 -25.35
N ALA A 209 18.75 -7.94 -24.07
CA ALA A 209 18.05 -6.71 -23.67
C ALA A 209 18.65 -5.47 -24.32
N THR A 210 17.82 -4.50 -24.63
CA THR A 210 18.26 -3.17 -25.06
C THR A 210 17.75 -2.14 -24.06
N VAL A 211 18.68 -1.40 -23.44
CA VAL A 211 18.36 -0.35 -22.47
C VAL A 211 19.00 0.94 -22.95
N ASN A 212 18.18 1.95 -23.27
CA ASN A 212 18.63 3.24 -23.80
C ASN A 212 18.06 4.41 -23.01
N ASN A 213 18.90 5.41 -22.72
CA ASN A 213 18.51 6.66 -22.09
C ASN A 213 17.71 6.43 -20.79
N ALA A 214 18.13 5.46 -19.96
CA ALA A 214 17.49 5.16 -18.69
C ALA A 214 18.34 5.63 -17.51
N ASN A 215 17.68 6.03 -16.42
CA ASN A 215 18.35 6.27 -15.14
C ASN A 215 18.05 5.06 -14.21
N LEU A 216 19.09 4.34 -13.84
CA LEU A 216 19.09 3.19 -12.95
C LEU A 216 20.06 3.41 -11.77
N GLU A 217 20.25 4.68 -11.37
CA GLU A 217 21.08 5.07 -10.22
C GLU A 217 20.67 4.30 -8.96
N GLY A 218 21.65 3.71 -8.25
CA GLY A 218 21.41 2.95 -7.03
C GLY A 218 20.61 1.66 -7.20
N ALA A 219 20.38 1.21 -8.45
CA ALA A 219 19.63 -0.02 -8.70
C ALA A 219 20.41 -1.27 -8.27
N ARG A 220 19.67 -2.32 -7.95
CA ARG A 220 20.23 -3.60 -7.52
C ARG A 220 19.85 -4.71 -8.51
N PHE A 221 20.88 -5.39 -9.02
CA PHE A 221 20.78 -6.50 -9.95
C PHE A 221 21.44 -7.74 -9.33
N THR A 222 20.67 -8.80 -9.10
CA THR A 222 21.16 -10.03 -8.45
C THR A 222 20.71 -11.24 -9.25
N ASP A 223 21.63 -12.16 -9.52
CA ASP A 223 21.37 -13.42 -10.24
C ASP A 223 20.65 -13.21 -11.59
N ILE A 224 21.09 -12.18 -12.36
CA ILE A 224 20.48 -11.84 -13.64
C ILE A 224 21.31 -12.30 -14.84
N ASN A 225 20.59 -12.61 -15.92
CA ASN A 225 21.20 -12.89 -17.23
C ASN A 225 20.91 -11.73 -18.20
N LEU A 226 21.94 -10.96 -18.50
CA LEU A 226 21.94 -9.84 -19.46
C LEU A 226 22.86 -10.11 -20.67
N LYS A 227 23.16 -11.38 -20.93
CA LYS A 227 24.03 -11.81 -22.03
C LYS A 227 23.64 -11.19 -23.36
N SER A 228 24.62 -10.69 -24.11
CA SER A 228 24.45 -10.03 -25.41
C SER A 228 23.48 -8.81 -25.35
N GLY A 229 23.37 -8.18 -24.18
CA GLY A 229 22.59 -6.96 -23.99
C GLY A 229 23.27 -5.72 -24.57
N PHE A 230 22.48 -4.69 -24.87
CA PHE A 230 22.96 -3.37 -25.25
C PHE A 230 22.46 -2.33 -24.23
N PHE A 231 23.38 -1.54 -23.71
CA PHE A 231 23.15 -0.50 -22.72
C PHE A 231 23.76 0.81 -23.24
N GLY A 232 22.91 1.80 -23.56
CA GLY A 232 23.40 3.04 -24.18
C GLY A 232 22.83 4.30 -23.55
N GLY A 233 23.65 5.36 -23.42
CA GLY A 233 23.25 6.69 -22.97
C GLY A 233 22.58 6.67 -21.57
N MET A 234 23.08 5.90 -20.62
CA MET A 234 22.40 5.68 -19.35
C MET A 234 23.30 5.78 -18.12
N THR A 235 22.72 5.81 -16.92
CA THR A 235 23.49 5.74 -15.67
C THR A 235 23.12 4.53 -14.82
N PHE A 236 24.17 3.90 -14.30
CA PHE A 236 24.15 2.92 -13.22
C PHE A 236 24.88 3.44 -11.97
N GLU A 237 25.08 4.76 -11.86
CA GLU A 237 25.80 5.35 -10.74
C GLU A 237 25.36 4.77 -9.39
N GLY A 238 26.33 4.27 -8.60
CA GLY A 238 26.06 3.68 -7.27
C GLY A 238 25.26 2.37 -7.28
N SER A 239 25.06 1.73 -8.42
CA SER A 239 24.33 0.48 -8.53
C SER A 239 25.13 -0.73 -8.06
N PHE A 240 24.44 -1.85 -7.86
CA PHE A 240 25.03 -3.12 -7.46
C PHE A 240 24.66 -4.24 -8.44
N PHE A 241 25.66 -4.94 -8.95
CA PHE A 241 25.49 -6.16 -9.74
C PHE A 241 26.11 -7.34 -9.03
N GLY A 242 25.32 -8.36 -8.73
CA GLY A 242 25.76 -9.58 -8.06
C GLY A 242 25.43 -10.84 -8.85
N SER A 243 26.40 -11.77 -9.00
CA SER A 243 26.20 -13.09 -9.64
C SER A 243 25.56 -13.01 -11.04
N SER A 244 25.93 -12.03 -11.85
CA SER A 244 25.24 -11.73 -13.11
C SER A 244 26.07 -12.16 -14.34
N ASP A 245 25.39 -12.58 -15.43
CA ASP A 245 25.99 -12.89 -16.72
C ASP A 245 25.78 -11.74 -17.69
N MET A 246 26.87 -11.05 -18.05
CA MET A 246 26.91 -9.93 -18.99
C MET A 246 27.84 -10.20 -20.17
N LYS A 247 28.06 -11.47 -20.50
CA LYS A 247 28.90 -11.86 -21.65
C LYS A 247 28.37 -11.27 -22.94
N ASP A 248 29.29 -10.96 -23.84
CA ASP A 248 28.96 -10.43 -25.15
C ASP A 248 28.09 -9.16 -25.13
N SER A 249 27.99 -8.46 -24.00
CA SER A 249 27.18 -7.24 -23.86
C SER A 249 27.96 -6.01 -24.31
N THR A 250 27.23 -4.96 -24.74
CA THR A 250 27.80 -3.66 -25.13
C THR A 250 27.28 -2.57 -24.21
N PHE A 251 28.21 -1.77 -23.71
CA PHE A 251 27.96 -0.56 -22.92
C PHE A 251 28.51 0.63 -23.67
N GLU A 252 27.67 1.59 -24.10
CA GLU A 252 28.04 2.77 -24.86
C GLU A 252 27.49 4.03 -24.17
N ASP A 253 28.37 4.99 -23.86
CA ASP A 253 28.01 6.22 -23.13
C ASP A 253 27.29 5.93 -21.80
N VAL A 254 27.85 5.04 -20.98
CA VAL A 254 27.25 4.61 -19.69
C VAL A 254 28.05 5.15 -18.52
N ASP A 255 27.36 5.74 -17.53
CA ASP A 255 27.96 6.12 -16.26
C ASP A 255 27.88 4.96 -15.27
N LEU A 256 29.05 4.38 -14.95
CA LEU A 256 29.26 3.29 -14.01
C LEU A 256 29.91 3.78 -12.70
N SER A 257 29.95 5.09 -12.46
CA SER A 257 30.61 5.69 -11.29
C SER A 257 30.04 5.10 -9.99
N GLY A 258 30.92 4.59 -9.12
CA GLY A 258 30.50 3.98 -7.85
C GLY A 258 29.70 2.68 -7.97
N THR A 259 29.58 2.10 -9.16
CA THR A 259 28.91 0.81 -9.35
C THR A 259 29.75 -0.34 -8.80
N HIS A 260 29.10 -1.25 -8.07
CA HIS A 260 29.73 -2.42 -7.48
C HIS A 260 29.40 -3.67 -8.26
N PHE A 261 30.45 -4.36 -8.76
CA PHE A 261 30.32 -5.64 -9.47
C PHE A 261 30.88 -6.77 -8.60
N VAL A 262 30.06 -7.77 -8.28
CA VAL A 262 30.45 -8.93 -7.48
C VAL A 262 30.06 -10.21 -8.20
N ARG A 263 31.07 -10.99 -8.63
CA ARG A 263 30.88 -12.24 -9.40
C ARG A 263 30.06 -12.02 -10.69
N VAL A 264 30.41 -10.97 -11.44
CA VAL A 264 29.81 -10.67 -12.74
C VAL A 264 30.74 -11.17 -13.83
N ASP A 265 30.18 -11.84 -14.82
CA ASP A 265 30.93 -12.34 -15.97
C ASP A 265 30.76 -11.37 -17.16
N PHE A 266 31.84 -10.67 -17.50
CA PHE A 266 31.95 -9.72 -18.62
C PHE A 266 32.74 -10.29 -19.81
N THR A 267 32.90 -11.61 -19.93
CA THR A 267 33.63 -12.19 -21.06
C THR A 267 33.12 -11.64 -22.38
N ASP A 268 34.00 -11.11 -23.20
CA ASP A 268 33.72 -10.51 -24.52
C ASP A 268 32.75 -9.30 -24.47
N ALA A 269 32.52 -8.70 -23.29
CA ALA A 269 31.76 -7.45 -23.18
C ALA A 269 32.61 -6.26 -23.73
N VAL A 270 31.93 -5.30 -24.37
CA VAL A 270 32.51 -4.10 -24.95
C VAL A 270 32.04 -2.87 -24.14
N PHE A 271 32.99 -1.99 -23.81
CA PHE A 271 32.71 -0.73 -23.11
C PHE A 271 33.27 0.43 -23.94
N GLU A 272 32.39 1.30 -24.46
CA GLU A 272 32.73 2.46 -25.27
C GLU A 272 32.22 3.72 -24.56
N ASP A 273 33.11 4.71 -24.43
CA ASP A 273 32.81 6.01 -23.80
C ASP A 273 32.16 5.94 -22.38
N CYS A 274 32.47 4.87 -21.63
CA CYS A 274 31.97 4.66 -20.30
C CYS A 274 32.77 5.38 -19.21
N ARG A 275 32.10 5.84 -18.15
CA ARG A 275 32.72 6.48 -16.96
C ARG A 275 32.75 5.50 -15.79
N GLY A 276 33.65 5.74 -14.80
CA GLY A 276 33.71 4.96 -13.56
C GLY A 276 34.29 3.56 -13.71
N MET A 277 35.09 3.31 -14.70
CA MET A 277 35.78 2.03 -14.96
C MET A 277 37.19 1.96 -14.36
N GLU A 278 37.58 2.88 -13.45
CA GLU A 278 38.93 2.95 -12.84
C GLU A 278 39.13 1.91 -11.71
#